data_9d9e11f73faf59b0f47e646cf6618ebe
#
_entry.id   9d9e11f73faf59b0f47e646cf6618ebe
#
_cell.length_a   1.000
_cell.length_b   1.000
_cell.length_c   1.000
_cell.angle_alpha   90.00
_cell.angle_beta   90.00
_cell.angle_gamma   90.00
#
_symmetry.space_group_name_H-M   'P 1'
#
loop_
_entity.id
_entity.type
_entity.pdbx_description
1 polymer ?
#
loop_
_entity_poly.entity_id
_entity_poly.type
_entity_poly.pdbx_seq_one_letter_code
_entity_poly.pdbx_strand_id
1 'polypeptide(L)'
;EVSANSHIPATVDEAGEVLVSGRLLADISKSLPSKPVSVELDGQKVNLVCGSSHFTLAVMPLDEYPLLPAQPTGIGAIDSSTLSQAVSQVSIAASRDDTLPLLTGVRIEINGPSITLLATDRYRLAMRELDWEPTDTSIEEVALVKARILQDVAKSMTSGAKVEVGLSGESQPGASSLIGFTAQGRRTTSTLMDGDYPAVRRLFPESTPIQAVVDRHALLEAVKRMSLVAERKTSVRLAFTEGQLVLEAGQGDNAQASEAIEATLNGDDISTAFNPQFLIDGLQVLDTDYVRFGFTHPTKPAVITGQKKADEGEVTQFRYLLMPIRFGI
;
A
#
# COMPACT_ATOMS: atom_id res chain seq x y z
N GLU A 1 8.25 14.30 -8.34
CA GLU A 1 7.31 15.39 -8.10
C GLU A 1 5.87 14.90 -8.26
N VAL A 2 4.92 15.55 -7.56
CA VAL A 2 3.50 15.21 -7.58
C VAL A 2 2.69 16.48 -7.81
N SER A 3 1.73 16.43 -8.70
CA SER A 3 0.71 17.47 -8.86
C SER A 3 -0.69 16.89 -8.62
N ALA A 4 -1.56 17.69 -8.05
CA ALA A 4 -2.96 17.30 -7.85
C ALA A 4 -3.88 18.47 -8.23
N ASN A 5 -5.00 18.11 -8.84
CA ASN A 5 -6.08 19.04 -9.19
C ASN A 5 -7.41 18.45 -8.71
N SER A 6 -8.27 19.28 -8.16
CA SER A 6 -9.59 18.86 -7.71
C SER A 6 -10.61 19.94 -8.02
N HIS A 7 -11.75 19.55 -8.55
CA HIS A 7 -12.90 20.42 -8.77
C HIS A 7 -13.92 20.23 -7.65
N ILE A 8 -14.26 21.33 -6.98
CA ILE A 8 -15.24 21.33 -5.88
C ILE A 8 -16.42 22.20 -6.31
N PRO A 9 -17.67 21.70 -6.28
CA PRO A 9 -18.84 22.51 -6.56
C PRO A 9 -18.95 23.69 -5.58
N ALA A 10 -19.10 24.90 -6.11
CA ALA A 10 -19.27 26.10 -5.31
C ALA A 10 -20.12 27.12 -6.07
N THR A 11 -20.75 28.05 -5.33
CA THR A 11 -21.34 29.26 -5.90
C THR A 11 -20.22 30.30 -6.01
N VAL A 12 -19.96 30.78 -7.22
CA VAL A 12 -18.89 31.75 -7.50
C VAL A 12 -19.55 33.06 -7.97
N ASP A 13 -19.43 34.09 -7.15
CA ASP A 13 -19.94 35.42 -7.47
C ASP A 13 -18.99 36.19 -8.38
N GLU A 14 -17.69 36.05 -8.12
CA GLU A 14 -16.63 36.68 -8.90
C GLU A 14 -15.52 35.63 -9.15
N ALA A 15 -15.15 35.43 -10.42
CA ALA A 15 -14.10 34.52 -10.79
C ALA A 15 -12.73 35.13 -10.49
N GLY A 16 -11.82 34.34 -9.92
CA GLY A 16 -10.46 34.78 -9.59
C GLY A 16 -9.52 33.60 -9.38
N GLU A 17 -8.23 33.92 -9.31
CA GLU A 17 -7.16 32.97 -9.07
C GLU A 17 -6.21 33.51 -8.03
N VAL A 18 -5.85 32.69 -7.06
CA VAL A 18 -4.94 33.08 -5.96
C VAL A 18 -4.02 31.92 -5.60
N LEU A 19 -2.80 32.26 -5.18
CA LEU A 19 -1.84 31.30 -4.65
C LEU A 19 -1.69 31.51 -3.14
N VAL A 20 -1.92 30.47 -2.37
CA VAL A 20 -1.76 30.46 -0.91
C VAL A 20 -0.96 29.24 -0.44
N SER A 21 -0.47 29.25 0.80
CA SER A 21 0.19 28.09 1.39
C SER A 21 -0.75 26.89 1.46
N GLY A 22 -0.52 25.88 0.63
CA GLY A 22 -1.32 24.64 0.58
C GLY A 22 -1.33 23.90 1.91
N ARG A 23 -0.22 23.85 2.63
CA ARG A 23 -0.13 23.23 3.96
C ARG A 23 -1.05 23.93 4.95
N LEU A 24 -0.98 25.25 5.03
CA LEU A 24 -1.79 26.03 5.95
C LEU A 24 -3.29 25.92 5.60
N LEU A 25 -3.64 26.02 4.31
CA LEU A 25 -5.01 25.83 3.85
C LEU A 25 -5.54 24.43 4.20
N ALA A 26 -4.74 23.38 4.03
CA ALA A 26 -5.12 22.01 4.38
C ALA A 26 -5.33 21.84 5.89
N ASP A 27 -4.47 22.40 6.73
CA ASP A 27 -4.61 22.32 8.18
C ASP A 27 -5.85 23.10 8.68
N ILE A 28 -6.11 24.28 8.12
CA ILE A 28 -7.33 25.04 8.40
C ILE A 28 -8.56 24.22 7.98
N SER A 29 -8.59 23.73 6.75
CA SER A 29 -9.74 23.00 6.20
C SER A 29 -10.12 21.76 7.03
N LYS A 30 -9.13 21.05 7.59
CA LYS A 30 -9.36 19.90 8.48
C LYS A 30 -9.98 20.29 9.82
N SER A 31 -9.77 21.51 10.27
CA SER A 31 -10.23 22.00 11.58
C SER A 31 -11.56 22.75 11.51
N LEU A 32 -12.05 23.09 10.32
CA LEU A 32 -13.29 23.82 10.16
C LEU A 32 -14.51 22.98 10.57
N PRO A 33 -15.53 23.61 11.17
CA PRO A 33 -16.82 22.94 11.42
C PRO A 33 -17.52 22.59 10.10
N SER A 34 -18.42 21.59 10.12
CA SER A 34 -19.21 21.17 8.97
C SER A 34 -20.29 22.21 8.59
N LYS A 35 -19.83 23.35 8.08
CA LYS A 35 -20.67 24.47 7.62
C LYS A 35 -20.14 24.99 6.29
N PRO A 36 -20.96 25.71 5.51
CA PRO A 36 -20.47 26.38 4.30
C PRO A 36 -19.29 27.29 4.59
N VAL A 37 -18.32 27.31 3.68
CA VAL A 37 -17.15 28.16 3.74
C VAL A 37 -17.26 29.24 2.68
N SER A 38 -17.14 30.49 3.08
CA SER A 38 -16.97 31.64 2.18
C SER A 38 -15.49 31.94 2.00
N VAL A 39 -15.11 32.19 0.76
CA VAL A 39 -13.73 32.51 0.36
C VAL A 39 -13.77 33.85 -0.37
N GLU A 40 -13.03 34.82 0.10
CA GLU A 40 -12.97 36.16 -0.48
C GLU A 40 -11.52 36.63 -0.61
N LEU A 41 -11.19 37.21 -1.77
CA LEU A 41 -9.91 37.88 -1.99
C LEU A 41 -10.06 39.36 -1.66
N ASP A 42 -9.30 39.85 -0.67
CA ASP A 42 -9.20 41.25 -0.30
C ASP A 42 -7.75 41.71 -0.41
N GLY A 43 -7.46 42.39 -1.51
CA GLY A 43 -6.09 42.85 -1.83
C GLY A 43 -5.11 41.66 -1.93
N GLN A 44 -4.17 41.61 -0.98
CA GLN A 44 -3.16 40.54 -0.90
C GLN A 44 -3.49 39.47 0.16
N LYS A 45 -4.73 39.33 0.52
CA LYS A 45 -5.18 38.39 1.55
C LYS A 45 -6.41 37.61 1.09
N VAL A 46 -6.45 36.35 1.43
CA VAL A 46 -7.64 35.52 1.28
C VAL A 46 -8.29 35.35 2.63
N ASN A 47 -9.55 35.74 2.73
CA ASN A 47 -10.36 35.56 3.92
C ASN A 47 -11.22 34.32 3.77
N LEU A 48 -11.15 33.42 4.77
CA LEU A 48 -11.95 32.22 4.88
C LEU A 48 -12.90 32.39 6.06
N VAL A 49 -14.21 32.27 5.83
CA VAL A 49 -15.22 32.37 6.88
C VAL A 49 -16.04 31.09 6.92
N CYS A 50 -16.12 30.47 8.09
CA CYS A 50 -16.93 29.28 8.34
C CYS A 50 -17.67 29.40 9.67
N GLY A 51 -18.94 29.77 9.65
CA GLY A 51 -19.69 30.10 10.87
C GLY A 51 -19.09 31.29 11.61
N SER A 52 -18.62 31.06 12.84
CA SER A 52 -17.91 32.07 13.65
C SER A 52 -16.39 32.03 13.51
N SER A 53 -15.86 31.13 12.68
CA SER A 53 -14.42 30.99 12.47
C SER A 53 -13.98 31.85 11.29
N HIS A 54 -12.95 32.67 11.50
CA HIS A 54 -12.39 33.57 10.50
C HIS A 54 -10.88 33.32 10.39
N PHE A 55 -10.42 33.11 9.17
CA PHE A 55 -8.99 32.96 8.87
C PHE A 55 -8.61 33.89 7.74
N THR A 56 -7.40 34.42 7.81
CA THR A 56 -6.82 35.26 6.77
C THR A 56 -5.48 34.70 6.36
N LEU A 57 -5.31 34.38 5.07
CA LEU A 57 -4.08 33.87 4.48
C LEU A 57 -3.45 34.93 3.58
N ALA A 58 -2.12 35.05 3.66
CA ALA A 58 -1.38 35.88 2.72
C ALA A 58 -1.34 35.22 1.33
N VAL A 59 -1.52 36.03 0.29
CA VAL A 59 -1.37 35.62 -1.11
C VAL A 59 0.11 35.62 -1.47
N MET A 60 0.54 34.62 -2.23
CA MET A 60 1.85 34.52 -2.86
C MET A 60 1.75 34.92 -4.34
N PRO A 61 2.85 35.36 -4.98
CA PRO A 61 2.86 35.66 -6.40
C PRO A 61 2.53 34.45 -7.25
N LEU A 62 1.60 34.57 -8.20
CA LEU A 62 1.17 33.47 -9.06
C LEU A 62 2.27 32.99 -10.00
N ASP A 63 3.19 33.86 -10.38
CA ASP A 63 4.33 33.55 -11.24
C ASP A 63 5.40 32.67 -10.55
N GLU A 64 5.35 32.56 -9.23
CA GLU A 64 6.17 31.61 -8.46
C GLU A 64 5.60 30.18 -8.46
N TYR A 65 4.34 29.98 -8.92
CA TYR A 65 3.74 28.66 -8.97
C TYR A 65 4.29 27.86 -10.15
N PRO A 66 4.85 26.66 -9.92
CA PRO A 66 5.43 25.88 -11.01
C PRO A 66 4.36 25.45 -12.02
N LEU A 67 4.74 25.39 -13.28
CA LEU A 67 3.89 24.81 -14.32
C LEU A 67 3.61 23.34 -14.00
N LEU A 68 2.35 22.99 -13.86
CA LEU A 68 1.95 21.62 -13.60
C LEU A 68 2.09 20.80 -14.89
N PRO A 69 2.55 19.54 -14.80
CA PRO A 69 2.64 18.68 -15.96
C PRO A 69 1.26 18.40 -16.56
N ALA A 70 1.22 18.24 -17.86
CA ALA A 70 0.01 17.80 -18.55
C ALA A 70 -0.42 16.42 -18.03
N GLN A 71 -1.74 16.19 -17.97
CA GLN A 71 -2.28 14.90 -17.59
C GLN A 71 -1.84 13.83 -18.60
N PRO A 72 -1.28 12.69 -18.16
CA PRO A 72 -0.96 11.58 -19.04
C PRO A 72 -2.20 11.04 -19.75
N THR A 73 -2.01 10.53 -20.98
CA THR A 73 -3.09 9.88 -21.73
C THR A 73 -3.63 8.68 -20.96
N GLY A 74 -4.96 8.60 -20.86
CA GLY A 74 -5.64 7.46 -20.21
C GLY A 74 -5.38 6.16 -20.97
N ILE A 75 -4.99 5.13 -20.26
CA ILE A 75 -4.71 3.79 -20.79
C ILE A 75 -5.70 2.72 -20.32
N GLY A 76 -6.56 3.05 -19.39
CA GLY A 76 -7.61 2.17 -18.88
C GLY A 76 -8.20 2.67 -17.59
N ALA A 77 -9.13 1.88 -17.06
CA ALA A 77 -9.85 2.18 -15.82
C ALA A 77 -9.89 0.97 -14.89
N ILE A 78 -9.90 1.26 -13.59
CA ILE A 78 -9.96 0.26 -12.53
C ILE A 78 -10.98 0.69 -11.48
N ASP A 79 -11.67 -0.26 -10.86
CA ASP A 79 -12.52 0.00 -9.72
C ASP A 79 -11.72 0.56 -8.53
N SER A 80 -12.22 1.63 -7.91
CA SER A 80 -11.52 2.34 -6.84
C SER A 80 -11.30 1.48 -5.60
N SER A 81 -12.24 0.62 -5.26
CA SER A 81 -12.12 -0.26 -4.09
C SER A 81 -11.09 -1.35 -4.34
N THR A 82 -11.07 -1.92 -5.55
CA THR A 82 -10.07 -2.90 -5.99
C THR A 82 -8.66 -2.31 -5.97
N LEU A 83 -8.47 -1.11 -6.53
CA LEU A 83 -7.18 -0.42 -6.50
C LEU A 83 -6.74 -0.07 -5.08
N SER A 84 -7.65 0.46 -4.26
CA SER A 84 -7.36 0.82 -2.87
C SER A 84 -6.93 -0.39 -2.04
N GLN A 85 -7.63 -1.52 -2.19
CA GLN A 85 -7.28 -2.77 -1.53
C GLN A 85 -5.90 -3.27 -2.00
N ALA A 86 -5.68 -3.32 -3.31
CA ALA A 86 -4.42 -3.78 -3.88
C ALA A 86 -3.22 -2.92 -3.43
N VAL A 87 -3.38 -1.60 -3.43
CA VAL A 87 -2.35 -0.66 -2.94
C VAL A 87 -2.09 -0.88 -1.45
N SER A 88 -3.11 -1.06 -0.62
CA SER A 88 -2.93 -1.32 0.81
C SER A 88 -2.18 -2.63 1.06
N GLN A 89 -2.48 -3.67 0.28
CA GLN A 89 -1.88 -4.99 0.40
C GLN A 89 -0.39 -5.01 0.01
N VAL A 90 0.00 -4.30 -1.04
CA VAL A 90 1.41 -4.32 -1.48
C VAL A 90 2.29 -3.30 -0.78
N SER A 91 1.73 -2.15 -0.40
CA SER A 91 2.50 -1.05 0.19
C SER A 91 3.12 -1.40 1.55
N ILE A 92 2.61 -2.43 2.24
CA ILE A 92 3.21 -2.91 3.50
C ILE A 92 4.65 -3.40 3.31
N ALA A 93 4.98 -3.92 2.13
CA ALA A 93 6.29 -4.45 1.80
C ALA A 93 7.25 -3.42 1.17
N ALA A 94 6.79 -2.22 0.85
CA ALA A 94 7.67 -1.17 0.36
C ALA A 94 8.62 -0.69 1.47
N SER A 95 9.87 -0.42 1.11
CA SER A 95 10.87 0.08 2.05
C SER A 95 10.52 1.48 2.54
N ARG A 96 10.84 1.76 3.80
CA ARG A 96 10.82 3.11 4.38
C ARG A 96 12.20 3.76 4.44
N ASP A 97 13.20 3.07 3.94
CA ASP A 97 14.59 3.50 3.92
C ASP A 97 14.88 4.22 2.60
N ASP A 98 14.99 5.53 2.65
CA ASP A 98 15.29 6.37 1.49
C ASP A 98 16.70 6.15 0.92
N THR A 99 17.57 5.43 1.63
CA THR A 99 18.89 5.03 1.09
C THR A 99 18.78 3.93 0.01
N LEU A 100 17.61 3.30 -0.09
CA LEU A 100 17.25 2.31 -1.09
C LEU A 100 16.06 2.81 -1.92
N PRO A 101 16.21 3.89 -2.69
CA PRO A 101 15.09 4.62 -3.27
C PRO A 101 14.16 3.74 -4.11
N LEU A 102 14.69 2.83 -4.93
CA LEU A 102 13.87 1.93 -5.76
C LEU A 102 12.94 1.04 -4.95
N LEU A 103 13.37 0.61 -3.77
CA LEU A 103 12.57 -0.24 -2.89
C LEU A 103 11.47 0.53 -2.13
N THR A 104 11.50 1.87 -2.15
CA THR A 104 10.38 2.69 -1.64
C THR A 104 9.20 2.73 -2.60
N GLY A 105 9.39 2.20 -3.81
CA GLY A 105 8.39 2.14 -4.86
C GLY A 105 7.57 0.84 -4.87
N VAL A 106 6.44 0.93 -5.54
CA VAL A 106 5.64 -0.20 -5.99
C VAL A 106 5.84 -0.33 -7.49
N ARG A 107 6.26 -1.50 -7.93
CA ARG A 107 6.34 -1.85 -9.34
C ARG A 107 4.95 -2.26 -9.82
N ILE A 108 4.50 -1.63 -10.88
CA ILE A 108 3.24 -1.90 -11.57
C ILE A 108 3.57 -2.54 -12.91
N GLU A 109 3.14 -3.78 -13.11
CA GLU A 109 3.27 -4.48 -14.38
C GLU A 109 1.88 -4.59 -15.03
N ILE A 110 1.73 -4.03 -16.21
CA ILE A 110 0.49 -4.06 -16.98
C ILE A 110 0.69 -5.03 -18.14
N ASN A 111 -0.19 -6.01 -18.25
CA ASN A 111 -0.20 -6.98 -19.35
C ASN A 111 -1.65 -7.23 -19.76
N GLY A 112 -2.08 -6.53 -20.81
CA GLY A 112 -3.45 -6.55 -21.27
C GLY A 112 -4.44 -6.25 -20.15
N PRO A 113 -5.43 -7.13 -19.88
CA PRO A 113 -6.46 -6.93 -18.87
C PRO A 113 -5.98 -7.22 -17.42
N SER A 114 -4.71 -7.56 -17.23
CA SER A 114 -4.14 -7.88 -15.92
C SER A 114 -3.13 -6.83 -15.48
N ILE A 115 -3.20 -6.44 -14.22
CA ILE A 115 -2.20 -5.62 -13.54
C ILE A 115 -1.61 -6.43 -12.38
N THR A 116 -0.30 -6.38 -12.23
CA THR A 116 0.40 -6.92 -11.07
C THR A 116 1.11 -5.79 -10.33
N LEU A 117 0.85 -5.66 -9.04
CA LEU A 117 1.57 -4.76 -8.14
C LEU A 117 2.58 -5.58 -7.33
N LEU A 118 3.81 -5.09 -7.21
CA LEU A 118 4.91 -5.72 -6.47
C LEU A 118 5.61 -4.69 -5.59
N ALA A 119 5.93 -5.07 -4.37
CA ALA A 119 6.77 -4.28 -3.47
C ALA A 119 7.63 -5.18 -2.58
N THR A 120 8.85 -4.77 -2.29
CA THR A 120 9.78 -5.49 -1.40
C THR A 120 10.69 -4.53 -0.66
N ASP A 121 11.11 -4.93 0.53
CA ASP A 121 12.14 -4.27 1.34
C ASP A 121 13.36 -5.18 1.60
N ARG A 122 13.51 -6.26 0.83
CA ARG A 122 14.50 -7.35 0.96
C ARG A 122 14.14 -8.42 1.99
N TYR A 123 13.30 -8.13 2.97
CA TYR A 123 12.89 -9.05 4.03
C TYR A 123 11.51 -9.65 3.78
N ARG A 124 10.73 -8.99 2.98
CA ARG A 124 9.38 -9.38 2.58
C ARG A 124 9.09 -8.93 1.16
N LEU A 125 8.17 -9.61 0.51
CA LEU A 125 7.69 -9.29 -0.83
C LEU A 125 6.17 -9.43 -0.83
N ALA A 126 5.47 -8.42 -1.29
CA ALA A 126 4.04 -8.47 -1.53
C ALA A 126 3.77 -8.40 -3.04
N MET A 127 2.86 -9.25 -3.50
CA MET A 127 2.40 -9.27 -4.89
C MET A 127 0.88 -9.37 -4.92
N ARG A 128 0.26 -8.48 -5.69
CA ARG A 128 -1.19 -8.47 -5.92
C ARG A 128 -1.48 -8.44 -7.41
N GLU A 129 -2.23 -9.41 -7.88
CA GLU A 129 -2.76 -9.47 -9.24
C GLU A 129 -4.23 -9.01 -9.22
N LEU A 130 -4.61 -8.23 -10.20
CA LEU A 130 -5.97 -7.70 -10.34
C LEU A 130 -6.34 -7.50 -11.81
N ASP A 131 -7.62 -7.58 -12.09
CA ASP A 131 -8.18 -7.30 -13.39
C ASP A 131 -8.55 -5.81 -13.51
N TRP A 132 -8.46 -5.27 -14.71
CA TRP A 132 -8.84 -3.91 -15.03
C TRP A 132 -9.39 -3.80 -16.45
N GLU A 133 -9.84 -2.62 -16.85
CA GLU A 133 -10.41 -2.34 -18.16
C GLU A 133 -9.43 -1.49 -18.98
N PRO A 134 -8.48 -2.10 -19.72
CA PRO A 134 -7.57 -1.34 -20.57
C PRO A 134 -8.28 -0.78 -21.80
N THR A 135 -7.80 0.35 -22.31
CA THR A 135 -8.25 0.90 -23.61
C THR A 135 -7.71 0.09 -24.79
N ASP A 136 -6.54 -0.54 -24.61
CA ASP A 136 -5.91 -1.47 -25.54
C ASP A 136 -5.59 -2.78 -24.81
N THR A 137 -6.21 -3.88 -25.23
CA THR A 137 -6.01 -5.19 -24.63
C THR A 137 -4.65 -5.83 -24.92
N SER A 138 -3.87 -5.23 -25.80
CA SER A 138 -2.49 -5.65 -26.10
C SER A 138 -1.43 -4.85 -25.36
N ILE A 139 -1.82 -3.94 -24.47
CA ILE A 139 -0.91 -3.07 -23.73
C ILE A 139 0.05 -3.90 -22.85
N GLU A 140 1.33 -3.58 -22.94
CA GLU A 140 2.39 -4.09 -22.07
C GLU A 140 3.23 -2.93 -21.57
N GLU A 141 3.10 -2.59 -20.29
CA GLU A 141 3.79 -1.47 -19.69
C GLU A 141 4.29 -1.81 -18.28
N VAL A 142 5.33 -1.13 -17.86
CA VAL A 142 5.88 -1.23 -16.51
C VAL A 142 6.09 0.18 -15.95
N ALA A 143 5.61 0.40 -14.75
CA ALA A 143 5.79 1.66 -14.04
C ALA A 143 6.31 1.40 -12.62
N LEU A 144 7.17 2.29 -12.12
CA LEU A 144 7.62 2.28 -10.74
C LEU A 144 7.18 3.58 -10.06
N VAL A 145 6.33 3.47 -9.05
CA VAL A 145 5.70 4.60 -8.37
C VAL A 145 6.02 4.54 -6.89
N LYS A 146 6.34 5.68 -6.26
CA LYS A 146 6.53 5.72 -4.80
C LYS A 146 5.28 5.20 -4.08
N ALA A 147 5.46 4.24 -3.17
CA ALA A 147 4.37 3.62 -2.43
C ALA A 147 3.51 4.65 -1.68
N ARG A 148 4.14 5.68 -1.10
CA ARG A 148 3.44 6.77 -0.42
C ARG A 148 2.46 7.51 -1.33
N ILE A 149 2.86 7.76 -2.58
CA ILE A 149 1.99 8.45 -3.55
C ILE A 149 0.77 7.59 -3.88
N LEU A 150 0.97 6.29 -4.15
CA LEU A 150 -0.14 5.37 -4.38
C LEU A 150 -1.08 5.28 -3.18
N GLN A 151 -0.55 5.25 -1.95
CA GLN A 151 -1.35 5.26 -0.74
C GLN A 151 -2.18 6.55 -0.60
N ASP A 152 -1.61 7.71 -0.91
CA ASP A 152 -2.31 8.99 -0.85
C ASP A 152 -3.40 9.06 -1.93
N VAL A 153 -3.14 8.57 -3.13
CA VAL A 153 -4.15 8.41 -4.20
C VAL A 153 -5.27 7.50 -3.73
N ALA A 154 -4.96 6.30 -3.24
CA ALA A 154 -5.95 5.33 -2.77
C ALA A 154 -6.85 5.87 -1.65
N LYS A 155 -6.28 6.59 -0.68
CA LYS A 155 -7.04 7.24 0.41
C LYS A 155 -7.95 8.37 -0.07
N SER A 156 -7.61 9.00 -1.19
CA SER A 156 -8.38 10.11 -1.75
C SER A 156 -9.59 9.66 -2.59
N MET A 157 -9.71 8.36 -2.86
CA MET A 157 -10.76 7.80 -3.71
C MET A 157 -12.02 7.51 -2.93
N THR A 158 -13.16 7.79 -3.55
CA THR A 158 -14.47 7.41 -3.02
C THR A 158 -14.82 5.99 -3.48
N SER A 159 -15.36 5.18 -2.59
CA SER A 159 -15.85 3.84 -2.91
C SER A 159 -16.88 3.85 -4.06
N GLY A 160 -16.77 2.88 -4.96
CA GLY A 160 -17.69 2.69 -6.09
C GLY A 160 -17.41 3.55 -7.32
N ALA A 161 -16.36 4.38 -7.32
CA ALA A 161 -15.93 5.12 -8.50
C ALA A 161 -15.00 4.29 -9.38
N LYS A 162 -14.97 4.58 -10.68
CA LYS A 162 -13.89 4.13 -11.56
C LYS A 162 -12.75 5.13 -11.54
N VAL A 163 -11.53 4.62 -11.51
CA VAL A 163 -10.29 5.38 -11.58
C VAL A 163 -9.69 5.18 -12.95
N GLU A 164 -9.59 6.25 -13.70
CA GLU A 164 -8.83 6.26 -14.95
C GLU A 164 -7.34 6.34 -14.62
N VAL A 165 -6.56 5.47 -15.22
CA VAL A 165 -5.09 5.44 -15.13
C VAL A 165 -4.51 5.91 -16.44
N GLY A 166 -3.58 6.85 -16.39
CA GLY A 166 -2.85 7.35 -17.53
C GLY A 166 -1.34 7.14 -17.38
N LEU A 167 -0.67 6.86 -18.47
CA LEU A 167 0.79 6.80 -18.55
C LEU A 167 1.28 7.69 -19.71
N SER A 168 2.36 8.41 -19.47
CA SER A 168 3.13 9.05 -20.55
C SER A 168 4.57 8.56 -20.50
N GLY A 169 5.09 8.13 -21.65
CA GLY A 169 6.51 7.91 -21.82
C GLY A 169 7.29 9.23 -21.95
N GLU A 170 8.59 9.13 -22.12
CA GLU A 170 9.45 10.28 -22.46
C GLU A 170 9.02 10.87 -23.81
N SER A 171 8.27 11.96 -23.77
CA SER A 171 7.83 12.67 -24.97
C SER A 171 8.97 13.46 -25.64
N GLN A 172 10.03 13.75 -24.88
CA GLN A 172 11.26 14.44 -25.33
C GLN A 172 12.44 13.96 -24.48
N PRO A 173 13.67 13.97 -25.01
CA PRO A 173 14.86 13.63 -24.25
C PRO A 173 14.97 14.48 -22.97
N GLY A 174 14.98 13.82 -21.80
CA GLY A 174 15.02 14.46 -20.50
C GLY A 174 13.68 14.81 -19.87
N ALA A 175 12.55 14.50 -20.53
CA ALA A 175 11.23 14.58 -19.88
C ALA A 175 11.01 13.36 -18.97
N SER A 176 10.53 13.61 -17.75
CA SER A 176 10.18 12.52 -16.84
C SER A 176 8.93 11.78 -17.31
N SER A 177 8.95 10.47 -17.27
CA SER A 177 7.75 9.65 -17.43
C SER A 177 6.76 9.91 -16.29
N LEU A 178 5.47 9.94 -16.63
CA LEU A 178 4.40 10.31 -15.70
C LEU A 178 3.35 9.21 -15.59
N ILE A 179 2.77 9.09 -14.39
CA ILE A 179 1.53 8.34 -14.15
C ILE A 179 0.46 9.30 -13.63
N GLY A 180 -0.76 9.15 -14.11
CA GLY A 180 -1.92 9.94 -13.70
C GLY A 180 -3.06 9.07 -13.23
N PHE A 181 -3.80 9.57 -12.24
CA PHE A 181 -5.02 8.96 -11.71
C PHE A 181 -6.12 9.98 -11.72
N THR A 182 -7.25 9.66 -12.35
CA THR A 182 -8.41 10.55 -12.44
C THR A 182 -9.64 9.84 -11.92
N ALA A 183 -10.30 10.42 -10.95
CA ALA A 183 -11.57 9.94 -10.39
C ALA A 183 -12.38 11.10 -9.82
N GLN A 184 -13.67 11.18 -10.17
CA GLN A 184 -14.65 12.12 -9.58
C GLN A 184 -14.15 13.58 -9.52
N GLY A 185 -13.61 14.10 -10.63
CA GLY A 185 -13.13 15.48 -10.72
C GLY A 185 -11.78 15.74 -10.01
N ARG A 186 -11.17 14.70 -9.45
CA ARG A 186 -9.82 14.77 -8.89
C ARG A 186 -8.83 14.13 -9.84
N ARG A 187 -7.72 14.81 -10.07
CA ARG A 187 -6.59 14.34 -10.89
C ARG A 187 -5.33 14.41 -10.06
N THR A 188 -4.55 13.33 -10.08
CA THR A 188 -3.23 13.29 -9.43
C THR A 188 -2.23 12.77 -10.44
N THR A 189 -1.16 13.51 -10.66
CA THR A 189 -0.07 13.13 -11.57
C THR A 189 1.22 13.05 -10.78
N SER A 190 2.00 12.02 -11.02
CA SER A 190 3.31 11.80 -10.39
C SER A 190 4.35 11.42 -11.41
N THR A 191 5.59 11.87 -11.18
CA THR A 191 6.75 11.33 -11.89
C THR A 191 6.96 9.87 -11.51
N LEU A 192 7.30 9.05 -12.49
CA LEU A 192 7.75 7.69 -12.27
C LEU A 192 9.18 7.69 -11.72
N MET A 193 9.53 6.62 -11.04
CA MET A 193 10.91 6.38 -10.59
C MET A 193 11.67 5.64 -11.67
N ASP A 194 12.88 6.09 -11.95
CA ASP A 194 13.78 5.44 -12.90
C ASP A 194 14.69 4.44 -12.21
N GLY A 195 14.96 3.32 -12.86
CA GLY A 195 15.92 2.33 -12.42
C GLY A 195 15.41 0.89 -12.52
N ASP A 196 16.33 -0.05 -12.41
CA ASP A 196 16.07 -1.47 -12.51
C ASP A 196 15.55 -2.02 -11.16
N TYR A 197 14.25 -2.24 -11.09
CA TYR A 197 13.65 -2.90 -9.93
C TYR A 197 14.05 -4.38 -9.90
N PRO A 198 14.41 -4.94 -8.72
CA PRO A 198 14.84 -6.34 -8.62
C PRO A 198 13.82 -7.32 -9.19
N ALA A 199 14.28 -8.36 -9.88
CA ALA A 199 13.44 -9.41 -10.45
C ALA A 199 12.94 -10.37 -9.35
N VAL A 200 12.06 -9.88 -8.47
CA VAL A 200 11.64 -10.56 -7.23
C VAL A 200 10.56 -11.61 -7.42
N ARG A 201 9.82 -11.59 -8.52
CA ARG A 201 8.75 -12.58 -8.81
C ARG A 201 9.27 -14.02 -8.73
N ARG A 202 10.50 -14.26 -9.17
CA ARG A 202 11.18 -15.56 -9.11
C ARG A 202 11.48 -16.10 -7.71
N LEU A 203 11.30 -15.27 -6.67
CA LEU A 203 11.50 -15.69 -5.28
C LEU A 203 10.35 -16.52 -4.75
N PHE A 204 9.16 -16.44 -5.36
CA PHE A 204 8.06 -17.31 -5.04
C PHE A 204 8.39 -18.75 -5.45
N PRO A 205 8.28 -19.73 -4.53
CA PRO A 205 8.51 -21.13 -4.85
C PRO A 205 7.41 -21.66 -5.78
N GLU A 206 7.75 -22.61 -6.64
CA GLU A 206 6.79 -23.29 -7.53
C GLU A 206 5.81 -24.16 -6.75
N SER A 207 6.23 -24.71 -5.62
CA SER A 207 5.40 -25.52 -4.73
C SER A 207 5.79 -25.36 -3.27
N THR A 208 4.85 -25.58 -2.38
CA THR A 208 5.03 -25.57 -0.93
C THR A 208 4.51 -26.88 -0.35
N PRO A 209 5.40 -27.88 -0.16
CA PRO A 209 5.01 -29.21 0.31
C PRO A 209 4.45 -29.23 1.73
N ILE A 210 4.80 -28.24 2.56
CA ILE A 210 4.27 -28.08 3.91
C ILE A 210 3.28 -26.90 3.91
N GLN A 211 2.06 -27.14 4.36
CA GLN A 211 0.98 -26.16 4.32
C GLN A 211 0.25 -26.14 5.66
N ALA A 212 0.10 -24.96 6.23
CA ALA A 212 -0.66 -24.78 7.46
C ALA A 212 -1.77 -23.74 7.28
N VAL A 213 -2.93 -24.02 7.87
CA VAL A 213 -4.09 -23.11 7.84
C VAL A 213 -4.47 -22.76 9.28
N VAL A 214 -4.66 -21.48 9.53
CA VAL A 214 -4.94 -20.92 10.87
C VAL A 214 -6.06 -19.90 10.75
N ASP A 215 -6.91 -19.77 11.75
CA ASP A 215 -7.81 -18.62 11.88
C ASP A 215 -6.99 -17.33 11.94
N ARG A 216 -7.25 -16.43 10.97
CA ARG A 216 -6.46 -15.20 10.80
C ARG A 216 -6.56 -14.26 11.99
N HIS A 217 -7.77 -14.13 12.56
CA HIS A 217 -7.98 -13.23 13.69
C HIS A 217 -7.29 -13.75 14.96
N ALA A 218 -7.45 -15.05 15.24
CA ALA A 218 -6.78 -15.68 16.37
C ALA A 218 -5.25 -15.55 16.27
N LEU A 219 -4.68 -15.79 15.07
CA LEU A 219 -3.25 -15.64 14.87
C LEU A 219 -2.79 -14.18 15.01
N LEU A 220 -3.52 -13.22 14.42
CA LEU A 220 -3.19 -11.80 14.51
C LEU A 220 -3.12 -11.33 15.97
N GLU A 221 -4.12 -11.70 16.79
CA GLU A 221 -4.16 -11.31 18.20
C GLU A 221 -3.07 -12.03 19.01
N ALA A 222 -2.78 -13.30 18.70
CA ALA A 222 -1.67 -14.03 19.34
C ALA A 222 -0.31 -13.37 19.02
N VAL A 223 -0.04 -13.04 17.75
CA VAL A 223 1.22 -12.37 17.35
C VAL A 223 1.33 -10.99 18.02
N LYS A 224 0.26 -10.23 18.13
CA LYS A 224 0.25 -8.96 18.85
C LYS A 224 0.65 -9.14 20.33
N ARG A 225 0.11 -10.16 21.00
CA ARG A 225 0.50 -10.48 22.40
C ARG A 225 1.97 -10.88 22.49
N MET A 226 2.44 -11.75 21.60
CA MET A 226 3.85 -12.15 21.54
C MET A 226 4.77 -10.96 21.32
N SER A 227 4.35 -9.99 20.50
CA SER A 227 5.16 -8.80 20.19
C SER A 227 5.42 -7.90 21.41
N LEU A 228 4.64 -8.02 22.50
CA LEU A 228 4.82 -7.24 23.73
C LEU A 228 6.09 -7.66 24.48
N VAL A 229 6.48 -8.92 24.41
CA VAL A 229 7.67 -9.47 25.07
C VAL A 229 8.84 -9.66 24.10
N ALA A 230 8.59 -9.57 22.81
CA ALA A 230 9.64 -9.55 21.80
C ALA A 230 10.39 -8.22 21.89
N GLU A 231 11.66 -8.25 22.24
CA GLU A 231 12.52 -7.06 22.15
C GLU A 231 12.61 -6.57 20.70
N ARG A 232 13.00 -5.30 20.48
CA ARG A 232 12.96 -4.63 19.16
C ARG A 232 13.63 -5.38 18.00
N LYS A 233 14.44 -6.40 18.27
CA LYS A 233 15.15 -7.21 17.26
C LYS A 233 14.90 -8.71 17.42
N THR A 234 14.00 -9.13 18.30
CA THR A 234 13.68 -10.53 18.51
C THR A 234 12.54 -10.98 17.61
N SER A 235 12.57 -12.25 17.27
CA SER A 235 11.57 -12.91 16.45
C SER A 235 10.48 -13.53 17.30
N VAL A 236 9.32 -13.79 16.69
CA VAL A 236 8.32 -14.72 17.18
C VAL A 236 8.55 -16.05 16.47
N ARG A 237 8.74 -17.12 17.23
CA ARG A 237 8.83 -18.47 16.74
C ARG A 237 7.43 -19.06 16.56
N LEU A 238 7.23 -19.71 15.42
CA LEU A 238 6.01 -20.44 15.06
C LEU A 238 6.37 -21.91 14.89
N ALA A 239 5.83 -22.78 15.71
CA ALA A 239 5.99 -24.23 15.61
C ALA A 239 4.65 -24.86 15.24
N PHE A 240 4.55 -25.36 14.03
CA PHE A 240 3.38 -26.03 13.50
C PHE A 240 3.54 -27.53 13.65
N THR A 241 2.55 -28.16 14.27
CA THR A 241 2.38 -29.60 14.38
C THR A 241 0.95 -29.96 14.00
N GLU A 242 0.63 -31.22 13.93
CA GLU A 242 -0.74 -31.66 13.65
C GLU A 242 -1.73 -31.08 14.67
N GLY A 243 -2.71 -30.31 14.17
CA GLY A 243 -3.78 -29.70 14.98
C GLY A 243 -3.42 -28.45 15.77
N GLN A 244 -2.14 -28.02 15.77
CA GLN A 244 -1.68 -26.97 16.66
C GLN A 244 -0.58 -26.09 16.07
N LEU A 245 -0.67 -24.78 16.39
CA LEU A 245 0.42 -23.83 16.25
C LEU A 245 0.81 -23.31 17.63
N VAL A 246 2.08 -23.48 18.01
CA VAL A 246 2.64 -22.87 19.21
C VAL A 246 3.47 -21.65 18.80
N LEU A 247 3.15 -20.50 19.39
CA LEU A 247 3.90 -19.26 19.27
C LEU A 247 4.76 -19.08 20.52
N GLU A 248 6.02 -18.68 20.33
CA GLU A 248 6.94 -18.38 21.42
C GLU A 248 7.69 -17.08 21.14
N ALA A 249 7.84 -16.24 22.15
CA ALA A 249 8.59 -14.99 22.07
C ALA A 249 9.35 -14.71 23.36
N GLY A 250 10.42 -13.94 23.26
CA GLY A 250 11.31 -13.62 24.38
C GLY A 250 12.36 -14.72 24.59
N GLN A 251 13.62 -14.29 24.75
CA GLN A 251 14.75 -15.14 25.10
C GLN A 251 15.49 -14.48 26.27
N GLY A 252 15.51 -15.11 27.40
CA GLY A 252 16.23 -14.61 28.57
C GLY A 252 15.37 -14.51 29.85
N ASP A 253 15.94 -13.92 30.85
CA ASP A 253 15.35 -13.90 32.21
C ASP A 253 14.29 -12.81 32.43
N ASN A 254 14.17 -11.85 31.48
CA ASN A 254 13.32 -10.67 31.67
C ASN A 254 11.85 -10.90 31.34
N ALA A 255 11.55 -11.54 30.17
CA ALA A 255 10.19 -11.84 29.78
C ALA A 255 10.17 -12.97 28.73
N GLN A 256 9.20 -13.87 28.88
CA GLN A 256 8.92 -14.95 27.93
C GLN A 256 7.41 -15.07 27.76
N ALA A 257 6.97 -15.44 26.58
CA ALA A 257 5.58 -15.76 26.31
C ALA A 257 5.48 -16.98 25.40
N SER A 258 4.47 -17.80 25.67
CA SER A 258 4.09 -18.93 24.83
C SER A 258 2.58 -19.00 24.75
N GLU A 259 2.05 -19.25 23.56
CA GLU A 259 0.62 -19.41 23.32
C GLU A 259 0.40 -20.47 22.26
N ALA A 260 -0.60 -21.31 22.46
CA ALA A 260 -1.02 -22.32 21.51
C ALA A 260 -2.39 -21.97 20.94
N ILE A 261 -2.53 -22.08 19.62
CA ILE A 261 -3.78 -21.91 18.90
C ILE A 261 -4.01 -23.10 17.96
N GLU A 262 -5.25 -23.29 17.56
CA GLU A 262 -5.63 -24.35 16.63
C GLU A 262 -5.08 -24.06 15.24
N ALA A 263 -4.55 -25.09 14.58
CA ALA A 263 -4.07 -25.02 13.20
C ALA A 263 -4.24 -26.39 12.52
N THR A 264 -4.45 -26.38 11.21
CA THR A 264 -4.32 -27.60 10.41
C THR A 264 -2.97 -27.61 9.73
N LEU A 265 -2.33 -28.77 9.68
CA LEU A 265 -1.04 -28.97 9.03
C LEU A 265 -1.13 -30.10 8.01
N ASN A 266 -0.67 -29.84 6.81
CA ASN A 266 -0.45 -30.85 5.78
C ASN A 266 1.02 -30.87 5.43
N GLY A 267 1.68 -32.00 5.59
CA GLY A 267 3.13 -32.16 5.47
C GLY A 267 3.81 -32.33 6.83
N ASP A 268 5.11 -32.20 6.83
CA ASP A 268 5.93 -32.40 8.03
C ASP A 268 5.80 -31.25 9.04
N ASP A 269 6.03 -31.56 10.32
CA ASP A 269 6.14 -30.56 11.38
C ASP A 269 7.23 -29.53 11.00
N ILE A 270 6.94 -28.27 11.27
CA ILE A 270 7.86 -27.18 10.93
C ILE A 270 7.92 -26.12 12.01
N SER A 271 9.13 -25.66 12.30
CA SER A 271 9.36 -24.54 13.22
C SER A 271 10.22 -23.49 12.52
N THR A 272 9.74 -22.25 12.55
CA THR A 272 10.40 -21.11 11.92
C THR A 272 10.14 -19.85 12.73
N ALA A 273 10.86 -18.78 12.45
CA ALA A 273 10.69 -17.54 13.17
C ALA A 273 10.65 -16.33 12.25
N PHE A 274 9.83 -15.36 12.63
CA PHE A 274 9.62 -14.16 11.83
C PHE A 274 9.66 -12.90 12.68
N ASN A 275 9.91 -11.79 12.02
CA ASN A 275 9.66 -10.48 12.61
C ASN A 275 8.16 -10.33 12.90
N PRO A 276 7.76 -10.09 14.17
CA PRO A 276 6.34 -10.02 14.54
C PRO A 276 5.59 -8.89 13.81
N GLN A 277 6.25 -7.75 13.57
CA GLN A 277 5.61 -6.64 12.86
C GLN A 277 5.30 -7.00 11.41
N PHE A 278 6.19 -7.76 10.75
CA PHE A 278 5.94 -8.20 9.37
C PHE A 278 4.80 -9.22 9.27
N LEU A 279 4.66 -10.08 10.27
CA LEU A 279 3.48 -10.96 10.38
C LEU A 279 2.20 -10.15 10.58
N ILE A 280 2.20 -9.19 11.51
CA ILE A 280 1.05 -8.33 11.80
C ILE A 280 0.64 -7.57 10.54
N ASP A 281 1.58 -6.93 9.86
CA ASP A 281 1.31 -6.17 8.63
C ASP A 281 0.65 -7.05 7.57
N GLY A 282 1.18 -8.25 7.33
CA GLY A 282 0.63 -9.19 6.34
C GLY A 282 -0.77 -9.70 6.72
N LEU A 283 -0.98 -10.05 8.00
CA LEU A 283 -2.27 -10.54 8.49
C LEU A 283 -3.37 -9.48 8.47
N GLN A 284 -3.02 -8.22 8.70
CA GLN A 284 -3.98 -7.11 8.71
C GLN A 284 -4.54 -6.77 7.33
N VAL A 285 -3.77 -6.98 6.27
CA VAL A 285 -4.20 -6.66 4.90
C VAL A 285 -4.92 -7.81 4.19
N LEU A 286 -4.97 -9.01 4.79
CA LEU A 286 -5.82 -10.10 4.31
C LEU A 286 -7.29 -9.81 4.64
N ASP A 287 -8.16 -10.09 3.70
CA ASP A 287 -9.62 -9.91 3.80
C ASP A 287 -10.38 -11.25 3.97
N THR A 288 -9.65 -12.30 4.30
CA THR A 288 -10.18 -13.65 4.49
C THR A 288 -10.18 -14.05 5.96
N ASP A 289 -11.05 -14.98 6.35
CA ASP A 289 -11.17 -15.45 7.74
C ASP A 289 -9.99 -16.34 8.16
N TYR A 290 -9.37 -17.02 7.20
CA TYR A 290 -8.21 -17.89 7.42
C TYR A 290 -6.99 -17.37 6.67
N VAL A 291 -5.82 -17.74 7.18
CA VAL A 291 -4.52 -17.53 6.57
C VAL A 291 -3.87 -18.88 6.30
N ARG A 292 -3.24 -19.02 5.15
CA ARG A 292 -2.47 -20.19 4.76
C ARG A 292 -1.00 -19.83 4.69
N PHE A 293 -0.18 -20.66 5.33
CA PHE A 293 1.26 -20.66 5.22
C PHE A 293 1.71 -21.79 4.32
N GLY A 294 2.55 -21.49 3.35
CA GLY A 294 3.22 -22.46 2.51
C GLY A 294 4.73 -22.43 2.77
N PHE A 295 5.31 -23.59 3.08
CA PHE A 295 6.72 -23.72 3.39
C PHE A 295 7.38 -24.74 2.49
N THR A 296 8.66 -24.50 2.18
CA THR A 296 9.57 -25.46 1.56
C THR A 296 10.62 -25.99 2.54
N HIS A 297 11.06 -25.15 3.46
CA HIS A 297 12.06 -25.45 4.48
C HIS A 297 12.04 -24.39 5.57
N PRO A 298 12.40 -24.71 6.84
CA PRO A 298 12.38 -23.75 7.95
C PRO A 298 13.20 -22.46 7.75
N THR A 299 14.26 -22.54 6.94
CA THR A 299 15.15 -21.38 6.66
C THR A 299 14.89 -20.69 5.34
N LYS A 300 13.88 -21.12 4.60
CA LYS A 300 13.44 -20.51 3.34
C LYS A 300 12.22 -19.61 3.55
N PRO A 301 11.97 -18.66 2.66
CA PRO A 301 10.80 -17.79 2.77
C PRO A 301 9.51 -18.58 2.83
N ALA A 302 8.58 -18.13 3.69
CA ALA A 302 7.21 -18.64 3.73
C ALA A 302 6.32 -17.84 2.77
N VAL A 303 5.41 -18.51 2.09
CA VAL A 303 4.34 -17.89 1.30
C VAL A 303 3.09 -17.80 2.16
N ILE A 304 2.55 -16.60 2.29
CA ILE A 304 1.34 -16.32 3.07
C ILE A 304 0.25 -15.88 2.11
N THR A 305 -0.87 -16.57 2.13
CA THR A 305 -2.06 -16.29 1.32
C THR A 305 -3.31 -16.30 2.19
N GLY A 306 -4.40 -15.70 1.67
CA GLY A 306 -5.71 -15.79 2.30
C GLY A 306 -6.41 -17.11 1.96
N GLN A 307 -7.34 -17.52 2.81
CA GLN A 307 -8.24 -18.64 2.60
C GLN A 307 -9.60 -18.31 3.21
N LYS A 308 -10.69 -18.53 2.47
CA LYS A 308 -12.03 -18.12 2.94
C LYS A 308 -12.58 -19.04 4.02
N LYS A 309 -12.38 -20.34 3.87
CA LYS A 309 -12.78 -21.36 4.84
C LYS A 309 -11.63 -22.32 5.13
N ALA A 310 -11.68 -22.99 6.26
CA ALA A 310 -10.62 -23.89 6.71
C ALA A 310 -10.30 -25.02 5.72
N ASP A 311 -11.29 -25.48 4.95
CA ASP A 311 -11.23 -26.60 4.00
C ASP A 311 -11.26 -26.16 2.52
N GLU A 312 -11.28 -24.87 2.24
CA GLU A 312 -11.22 -24.34 0.88
C GLU A 312 -9.77 -24.15 0.40
N GLY A 313 -9.61 -23.90 -0.91
CA GLY A 313 -8.31 -23.53 -1.48
C GLY A 313 -7.90 -22.09 -1.14
N GLU A 314 -6.62 -21.81 -1.32
CA GLU A 314 -6.07 -20.47 -1.12
C GLU A 314 -6.59 -19.45 -2.14
N VAL A 315 -6.64 -18.19 -1.73
CA VAL A 315 -6.90 -17.04 -2.60
C VAL A 315 -5.55 -16.49 -3.07
N THR A 316 -5.25 -16.67 -4.35
CA THR A 316 -3.91 -16.43 -4.91
C THR A 316 -3.69 -15.03 -5.47
N GLN A 317 -4.74 -14.18 -5.55
CA GLN A 317 -4.60 -12.82 -6.06
C GLN A 317 -3.62 -11.97 -5.23
N PHE A 318 -3.55 -12.21 -3.92
CA PHE A 318 -2.56 -11.61 -3.05
C PHE A 318 -1.65 -12.69 -2.46
N ARG A 319 -0.35 -12.52 -2.63
CA ARG A 319 0.69 -13.39 -2.07
C ARG A 319 1.71 -12.55 -1.34
N TYR A 320 2.04 -12.98 -0.15
CA TYR A 320 3.01 -12.31 0.71
C TYR A 320 4.13 -13.29 1.05
N LEU A 321 5.35 -12.96 0.68
CA LEU A 321 6.54 -13.76 0.94
C LEU A 321 7.29 -13.14 2.12
N LEU A 322 7.57 -13.94 3.15
CA LEU A 322 8.21 -13.49 4.37
C LEU A 322 9.49 -14.28 4.64
N MET A 323 10.61 -13.56 4.73
CA MET A 323 11.90 -14.16 5.06
C MET A 323 11.93 -14.54 6.55
N PRO A 324 12.34 -15.77 6.90
CA PRO A 324 12.52 -16.15 8.29
C PRO A 324 13.77 -15.48 8.88
N ILE A 325 13.72 -15.23 10.18
CA ILE A 325 14.86 -14.82 10.96
C ILE A 325 15.62 -16.10 11.36
N ARG A 326 16.91 -16.13 11.09
CA ARG A 326 17.74 -17.23 11.54
C ARG A 326 17.91 -17.14 13.06
N PHE A 327 17.52 -18.19 13.77
CA PHE A 327 17.95 -18.35 15.15
C PHE A 327 19.46 -18.54 15.14
N GLY A 328 20.16 -17.81 15.99
CA GLY A 328 21.58 -18.09 16.23
C GLY A 328 21.73 -19.54 16.70
N ILE A 329 22.61 -20.26 16.02
CA ILE A 329 23.14 -21.54 16.49
C ILE A 329 24.01 -21.27 17.69
#